data_047cfd7efc2893bdbb81367cbd8e92cb
#
_entry.id   047cfd7efc2893bdbb81367cbd8e92cb
#
_cell.length_a   1.000
_cell.length_b   1.000
_cell.length_c   1.000
_cell.angle_alpha   90.00
_cell.angle_beta   90.00
_cell.angle_gamma   90.00
#
_symmetry.space_group_name_H-M   'P 1'
#
loop_
_entity.id
_entity.type
_entity.pdbx_description
1 polymer ?
#
loop_
_entity_poly.entity_id
_entity_poly.type
_entity_poly.pdbx_seq_one_letter_code
_entity_poly.pdbx_strand_id
1 'polypeptide(L)'
;MSYGINDIESLSFKEGVRTRIQMYLGSNDLDGTYQAFKEIINNATDEAIAGFGDRIEIYVHESDNSISVRDYGRGVPFGIREDGENVLVSIYSKSHTGGKFHEGVYKNSSGLNGVGGSCVCLSSDNFIVQSYRDGRMAEACFKKGDLVSYEECNTKEKNGTFVLFQPDPEVFSEGEIGYTFDRIADDIHNISYLYSGITFVVQGEKGKKKTFCAKNGIVDFVKDHIEHPIHKHIIHESITDSNGDKLEIAFQWGNKKEQSYVFVNGLLCNEGGSPITGAKTAITRTFNSLSKQNFDGDSIRGGLFYVINCSVANPSFANQTKSKINNANLRTLSSNCFTNGLKQMNLKYREEFDIVVELLKKIAKAEAAAERARKQVLEATKDIEKNQKKKVFASDKLKDAEFLGQNATLLIVEGDSAAGGIAKARDYEHYGILAIRGKILNCLAHPEEKIFQNEEIKLLLSAMNIVPGKYNASKLRYGRIGICTDADSDGYHIGLLIMAALRYLAPEFINEGRLCWLRSPLYIVKNGKTESFYFTDEEFNKVRSKIKGEVTRAKGLGALSVEQAHKSMFTPEFQRLDVLEADADSLFLLEQLMGESVEPRKQFIFNKIDFSEVRE
;
A
#
# COMPACT_ATOMS: atom_id res chain seq x y z
N MET A 1 -40.06 1.08 -24.38
CA MET A 1 -39.69 0.34 -25.62
C MET A 1 -39.93 -1.13 -25.34
N SER A 2 -40.64 -1.85 -26.18
CA SER A 2 -40.84 -3.31 -26.00
C SER A 2 -39.64 -4.04 -26.57
N TYR A 3 -38.98 -4.83 -25.75
CA TYR A 3 -37.88 -5.72 -26.18
C TYR A 3 -38.45 -6.91 -26.97
N GLY A 4 -38.06 -7.09 -28.20
CA GLY A 4 -38.56 -8.11 -29.10
C GLY A 4 -37.45 -8.93 -29.79
N ILE A 5 -37.87 -9.91 -30.58
CA ILE A 5 -36.95 -10.85 -31.26
C ILE A 5 -35.95 -10.11 -32.16
N ASN A 6 -36.35 -9.00 -32.75
CA ASN A 6 -35.51 -8.21 -33.68
C ASN A 6 -34.48 -7.33 -32.93
N ASP A 7 -34.55 -7.25 -31.62
CA ASP A 7 -33.58 -6.51 -30.81
C ASP A 7 -32.39 -7.39 -30.37
N ILE A 8 -32.32 -8.65 -30.81
CA ILE A 8 -31.22 -9.58 -30.55
C ILE A 8 -30.25 -9.53 -31.71
N GLU A 9 -29.06 -8.99 -31.43
CA GLU A 9 -27.95 -8.92 -32.38
C GLU A 9 -26.83 -9.88 -32.00
N SER A 10 -26.19 -10.48 -33.03
CA SER A 10 -24.97 -11.30 -32.89
C SER A 10 -23.78 -10.53 -33.42
N LEU A 11 -22.82 -10.23 -32.56
CA LEU A 11 -21.59 -9.57 -32.97
C LEU A 11 -20.60 -10.58 -33.56
N SER A 12 -19.94 -10.23 -34.64
CA SER A 12 -18.76 -10.92 -35.11
C SER A 12 -17.61 -10.81 -34.07
N PHE A 13 -16.59 -11.67 -34.19
CA PHE A 13 -15.44 -11.60 -33.28
C PHE A 13 -14.78 -10.20 -33.29
N LYS A 14 -14.60 -9.62 -34.48
CA LYS A 14 -14.06 -8.27 -34.65
C LYS A 14 -14.92 -7.22 -33.97
N GLU A 15 -16.22 -7.22 -34.21
CA GLU A 15 -17.15 -6.29 -33.56
C GLU A 15 -17.18 -6.48 -32.03
N GLY A 16 -17.16 -7.74 -31.57
CA GLY A 16 -17.08 -8.06 -30.16
C GLY A 16 -15.84 -7.48 -29.47
N VAL A 17 -14.66 -7.65 -30.09
CA VAL A 17 -13.39 -7.09 -29.57
C VAL A 17 -13.46 -5.56 -29.56
N ARG A 18 -13.89 -4.93 -30.64
CA ARG A 18 -13.88 -3.47 -30.78
C ARG A 18 -14.91 -2.76 -29.88
N THR A 19 -16.06 -3.39 -29.61
CA THR A 19 -17.12 -2.82 -28.75
C THR A 19 -17.02 -3.22 -27.29
N ARG A 20 -16.34 -4.33 -26.96
CA ARG A 20 -16.26 -4.90 -25.62
C ARG A 20 -14.83 -5.25 -25.23
N ILE A 21 -13.88 -4.36 -25.55
CA ILE A 21 -12.44 -4.62 -25.34
C ILE A 21 -12.09 -5.00 -23.89
N GLN A 22 -12.85 -4.48 -22.91
CA GLN A 22 -12.65 -4.82 -21.49
C GLN A 22 -12.83 -6.33 -21.21
N MET A 23 -13.64 -7.04 -22.00
CA MET A 23 -13.79 -8.51 -21.87
C MET A 23 -12.52 -9.26 -22.29
N TYR A 24 -11.69 -8.69 -23.16
CA TYR A 24 -10.51 -9.32 -23.74
C TYR A 24 -9.21 -8.82 -23.14
N LEU A 25 -9.09 -7.51 -22.90
CA LEU A 25 -7.88 -6.86 -22.41
C LEU A 25 -8.08 -6.19 -21.02
N GLY A 26 -9.24 -6.40 -20.39
CA GLY A 26 -9.52 -5.98 -19.01
C GLY A 26 -9.96 -4.52 -18.85
N SER A 27 -9.55 -3.60 -19.73
CA SER A 27 -9.91 -2.18 -19.69
C SER A 27 -9.91 -1.56 -21.09
N ASN A 28 -10.54 -0.39 -21.24
CA ASN A 28 -10.54 0.43 -22.47
C ASN A 28 -9.79 1.77 -22.27
N ASP A 29 -8.90 1.81 -21.32
CA ASP A 29 -8.04 2.94 -20.96
C ASP A 29 -6.55 2.62 -21.18
N LEU A 30 -5.67 3.41 -20.56
CA LEU A 30 -4.22 3.21 -20.60
C LEU A 30 -3.79 1.80 -20.16
N ASP A 31 -4.42 1.22 -19.14
CA ASP A 31 -4.08 -0.12 -18.65
C ASP A 31 -4.46 -1.21 -19.67
N GLY A 32 -5.54 -1.01 -20.44
CA GLY A 32 -5.90 -1.86 -21.57
C GLY A 32 -4.84 -1.84 -22.67
N THR A 33 -4.26 -0.67 -22.99
CA THR A 33 -3.16 -0.57 -23.98
C THR A 33 -1.91 -1.31 -23.51
N TYR A 34 -1.56 -1.19 -22.23
CA TYR A 34 -0.44 -1.96 -21.64
C TYR A 34 -0.71 -3.46 -21.58
N GLN A 35 -1.96 -3.88 -21.41
CA GLN A 35 -2.32 -5.29 -21.50
C GLN A 35 -2.16 -5.81 -22.95
N ALA A 36 -2.49 -5.01 -23.98
CA ALA A 36 -2.21 -5.36 -25.37
C ALA A 36 -0.70 -5.58 -25.60
N PHE A 37 0.15 -4.71 -25.08
CA PHE A 37 1.60 -4.90 -25.12
C PHE A 37 2.04 -6.21 -24.44
N LYS A 38 1.49 -6.52 -23.26
CA LYS A 38 1.81 -7.77 -22.54
C LYS A 38 1.45 -9.03 -23.34
N GLU A 39 0.35 -9.02 -24.08
CA GLU A 39 0.00 -10.16 -24.94
C GLU A 39 1.06 -10.42 -26.04
N ILE A 40 1.64 -9.37 -26.61
CA ILE A 40 2.70 -9.52 -27.63
C ILE A 40 4.04 -9.93 -27.00
N ILE A 41 4.42 -9.34 -25.86
CA ILE A 41 5.62 -9.74 -25.11
C ILE A 41 5.53 -11.20 -24.67
N ASN A 42 4.37 -11.65 -24.20
CA ASN A 42 4.16 -13.04 -23.81
C ASN A 42 4.38 -14.01 -24.98
N ASN A 43 3.97 -13.64 -26.19
CA ASN A 43 4.24 -14.45 -27.37
C ASN A 43 5.73 -14.56 -27.68
N ALA A 44 6.47 -13.45 -27.57
CA ALA A 44 7.92 -13.41 -27.77
C ALA A 44 8.67 -14.20 -26.69
N THR A 45 8.25 -14.09 -25.42
CA THR A 45 8.85 -14.85 -24.30
C THR A 45 8.54 -16.34 -24.38
N ASP A 46 7.35 -16.74 -24.85
CA ASP A 46 7.00 -18.16 -25.05
C ASP A 46 7.95 -18.86 -26.04
N GLU A 47 8.37 -18.18 -27.12
CA GLU A 47 9.40 -18.70 -28.04
C GLU A 47 10.76 -18.88 -27.36
N ALA A 48 11.17 -17.88 -26.58
CA ALA A 48 12.45 -17.93 -25.88
C ALA A 48 12.48 -19.02 -24.79
N ILE A 49 11.35 -19.20 -24.03
CA ILE A 49 11.20 -20.29 -23.04
C ILE A 49 11.23 -21.66 -23.74
N ALA A 50 10.67 -21.78 -24.94
CA ALA A 50 10.74 -22.99 -25.73
C ALA A 50 12.16 -23.29 -26.27
N GLY A 51 13.13 -22.45 -25.96
CA GLY A 51 14.54 -22.60 -26.32
C GLY A 51 14.90 -22.01 -27.70
N PHE A 52 14.03 -21.16 -28.23
CA PHE A 52 14.23 -20.51 -29.54
C PHE A 52 14.46 -19.02 -29.38
N GLY A 53 15.72 -18.61 -29.47
CA GLY A 53 16.14 -17.22 -29.27
C GLY A 53 16.36 -16.87 -27.78
N ASP A 54 17.20 -15.87 -27.54
CA ASP A 54 17.59 -15.40 -26.22
C ASP A 54 17.56 -13.86 -26.11
N ARG A 55 16.94 -13.23 -27.14
CA ARG A 55 16.88 -11.77 -27.25
C ARG A 55 15.51 -11.31 -27.73
N ILE A 56 14.98 -10.28 -27.06
CA ILE A 56 13.74 -9.61 -27.43
C ILE A 56 14.03 -8.10 -27.46
N GLU A 57 13.68 -7.45 -28.56
CA GLU A 57 13.86 -6.01 -28.75
C GLU A 57 12.49 -5.32 -28.79
N ILE A 58 12.37 -4.27 -28.04
CA ILE A 58 11.16 -3.44 -27.91
C ILE A 58 11.51 -2.02 -28.32
N TYR A 59 10.74 -1.41 -29.21
CA TYR A 59 10.88 -0.01 -29.53
C TYR A 59 9.58 0.75 -29.23
N VAL A 60 9.68 1.78 -28.41
CA VAL A 60 8.56 2.63 -27.98
C VAL A 60 8.58 3.91 -28.82
N HIS A 61 7.54 4.09 -29.62
CA HIS A 61 7.31 5.27 -30.46
C HIS A 61 6.35 6.21 -29.73
N GLU A 62 6.91 7.06 -28.83
CA GLU A 62 6.10 7.98 -28.02
C GLU A 62 5.37 9.04 -28.86
N SER A 63 5.90 9.37 -30.05
CA SER A 63 5.35 10.41 -30.92
C SER A 63 4.03 10.07 -31.59
N ASP A 64 3.78 8.77 -31.85
CA ASP A 64 2.57 8.28 -32.54
C ASP A 64 1.81 7.23 -31.69
N ASN A 65 2.23 7.03 -30.46
CA ASN A 65 1.65 6.04 -29.53
C ASN A 65 1.72 4.59 -30.02
N SER A 66 2.70 4.24 -30.85
CA SER A 66 2.92 2.87 -31.30
C SER A 66 4.05 2.19 -30.54
N ILE A 67 4.07 0.87 -30.58
CA ILE A 67 5.14 0.05 -29.99
C ILE A 67 5.44 -1.12 -30.90
N SER A 68 6.72 -1.47 -31.02
CA SER A 68 7.12 -2.66 -31.76
C SER A 68 7.91 -3.63 -30.88
N VAL A 69 7.73 -4.92 -31.16
CA VAL A 69 8.41 -6.03 -30.49
C VAL A 69 9.00 -6.96 -31.55
N ARG A 70 10.29 -7.28 -31.42
CA ARG A 70 11.03 -8.22 -32.26
C ARG A 70 11.60 -9.34 -31.40
N ASP A 71 11.17 -10.57 -31.63
CA ASP A 71 11.83 -11.77 -31.13
C ASP A 71 12.76 -12.38 -32.17
N TYR A 72 13.63 -13.28 -31.75
CA TYR A 72 14.54 -14.04 -32.59
C TYR A 72 14.28 -15.56 -32.46
N GLY A 73 12.99 -15.91 -32.29
CA GLY A 73 12.50 -17.29 -32.25
C GLY A 73 12.41 -17.93 -33.61
N ARG A 74 11.51 -18.90 -33.78
CA ARG A 74 11.33 -19.66 -35.03
C ARG A 74 10.62 -18.85 -36.14
N GLY A 75 9.94 -17.78 -35.78
CA GLY A 75 9.00 -17.06 -36.63
C GLY A 75 7.64 -17.78 -36.72
N VAL A 76 6.56 -17.01 -36.80
CA VAL A 76 5.20 -17.51 -36.99
C VAL A 76 5.13 -18.24 -38.37
N PRO A 77 4.54 -19.45 -38.46
CA PRO A 77 4.31 -20.08 -39.75
C PRO A 77 3.47 -19.20 -40.67
N PHE A 78 3.80 -19.18 -41.95
CA PHE A 78 3.07 -18.45 -42.97
C PHE A 78 2.94 -19.28 -44.27
N GLY A 79 2.06 -18.84 -45.13
CA GLY A 79 1.66 -19.54 -46.36
C GLY A 79 0.17 -19.87 -46.34
N ILE A 80 -0.27 -20.54 -47.37
CA ILE A 80 -1.68 -20.91 -47.57
C ILE A 80 -1.90 -22.37 -47.18
N ARG A 81 -2.87 -22.62 -46.28
CA ARG A 81 -3.28 -23.97 -45.89
C ARG A 81 -4.08 -24.66 -47.00
N GLU A 82 -4.31 -25.96 -46.86
CA GLU A 82 -5.12 -26.77 -47.80
C GLU A 82 -6.55 -26.25 -47.98
N ASP A 83 -7.10 -25.57 -46.96
CA ASP A 83 -8.42 -24.93 -46.99
C ASP A 83 -8.43 -23.56 -47.70
N GLY A 84 -7.29 -23.14 -48.24
CA GLY A 84 -7.13 -21.86 -48.94
C GLY A 84 -6.89 -20.65 -48.03
N GLU A 85 -6.81 -20.84 -46.70
CA GLU A 85 -6.60 -19.74 -45.78
C GLU A 85 -5.11 -19.41 -45.60
N ASN A 86 -4.82 -18.09 -45.54
CA ASN A 86 -3.49 -17.62 -45.18
C ASN A 86 -3.27 -17.75 -43.67
N VAL A 87 -2.25 -18.51 -43.26
CA VAL A 87 -1.98 -18.85 -41.88
C VAL A 87 -1.65 -17.60 -41.05
N LEU A 88 -0.75 -16.73 -41.55
CA LEU A 88 -0.32 -15.54 -40.83
C LEU A 88 -1.50 -14.58 -40.62
N VAL A 89 -2.30 -14.37 -41.64
CA VAL A 89 -3.51 -13.53 -41.56
C VAL A 89 -4.52 -14.11 -40.58
N SER A 90 -4.77 -15.43 -40.65
CA SER A 90 -5.74 -16.10 -39.78
C SER A 90 -5.37 -16.00 -38.30
N ILE A 91 -4.08 -16.09 -37.92
CA ILE A 91 -3.60 -16.00 -36.56
C ILE A 91 -3.92 -14.63 -35.92
N TYR A 92 -3.86 -13.56 -36.73
CA TYR A 92 -4.06 -12.20 -36.20
C TYR A 92 -5.45 -11.60 -36.48
N SER A 93 -6.30 -12.29 -37.25
CA SER A 93 -7.66 -11.81 -37.55
C SER A 93 -8.79 -12.69 -37.02
N LYS A 94 -8.50 -13.95 -36.63
CA LYS A 94 -9.53 -14.90 -36.18
C LYS A 94 -9.33 -15.31 -34.74
N SER A 95 -10.43 -15.66 -34.06
CA SER A 95 -10.38 -16.25 -32.73
C SER A 95 -9.92 -17.71 -32.79
N HIS A 96 -9.34 -18.19 -31.68
CA HIS A 96 -8.96 -19.58 -31.48
C HIS A 96 -8.06 -20.14 -32.62
N THR A 97 -7.14 -19.29 -33.11
CA THR A 97 -6.19 -19.67 -34.15
C THR A 97 -4.77 -19.55 -33.59
N GLY A 98 -3.98 -20.62 -33.63
CA GLY A 98 -2.59 -20.63 -33.17
C GLY A 98 -2.02 -22.04 -33.03
N GLY A 99 -0.71 -22.14 -32.91
CA GLY A 99 0.03 -23.41 -32.74
C GLY A 99 0.08 -23.96 -31.33
N LYS A 100 -0.47 -23.25 -30.33
CA LYS A 100 -0.38 -23.62 -28.91
C LYS A 100 -1.45 -24.62 -28.45
N PHE A 101 -2.36 -25.03 -29.34
CA PHE A 101 -3.41 -26.03 -29.08
C PHE A 101 -2.92 -27.49 -29.18
N HIS A 102 -1.77 -27.73 -29.80
CA HIS A 102 -1.22 -29.07 -29.95
C HIS A 102 -0.27 -29.39 -28.80
N GLU A 103 -0.57 -30.44 -28.03
CA GLU A 103 0.31 -30.99 -26.99
C GLU A 103 1.68 -31.34 -27.60
N GLY A 104 2.75 -30.75 -27.06
CA GLY A 104 4.13 -31.05 -27.45
C GLY A 104 4.90 -29.91 -28.13
N VAL A 105 4.24 -28.88 -28.66
CA VAL A 105 4.94 -27.73 -29.28
C VAL A 105 5.33 -26.67 -28.28
N TYR A 106 4.47 -26.41 -27.27
CA TYR A 106 4.70 -25.49 -26.16
C TYR A 106 4.23 -26.17 -24.87
N LYS A 107 5.15 -26.50 -23.97
CA LYS A 107 4.82 -27.20 -22.73
C LYS A 107 4.20 -26.28 -21.66
N ASN A 108 4.57 -25.01 -21.62
CA ASN A 108 4.17 -24.07 -20.55
C ASN A 108 4.06 -22.66 -21.12
N SER A 109 3.03 -22.39 -21.93
CA SER A 109 2.83 -21.07 -22.53
C SER A 109 1.86 -20.20 -21.72
N SER A 110 2.02 -18.88 -21.80
CA SER A 110 1.10 -17.89 -21.21
C SER A 110 -0.21 -17.73 -22.01
N GLY A 111 -0.16 -17.97 -23.32
CA GLY A 111 -1.28 -17.80 -24.26
C GLY A 111 -2.06 -19.08 -24.51
N LEU A 112 -3.10 -19.37 -23.72
CA LEU A 112 -3.89 -20.61 -23.81
C LEU A 112 -5.07 -20.54 -24.76
N ASN A 113 -5.63 -19.35 -25.00
CA ASN A 113 -6.93 -19.21 -25.66
C ASN A 113 -6.83 -18.92 -27.17
N GLY A 114 -5.62 -18.66 -27.70
CA GLY A 114 -5.40 -18.32 -29.12
C GLY A 114 -6.15 -17.07 -29.58
N VAL A 115 -6.34 -16.09 -28.66
CA VAL A 115 -7.05 -14.85 -28.95
C VAL A 115 -6.22 -13.59 -28.67
N GLY A 116 -5.11 -13.67 -27.92
CA GLY A 116 -4.34 -12.49 -27.50
C GLY A 116 -3.82 -11.68 -28.68
N GLY A 117 -3.08 -12.29 -29.61
CA GLY A 117 -2.55 -11.59 -30.79
C GLY A 117 -3.64 -11.02 -31.69
N SER A 118 -4.73 -11.78 -31.92
CA SER A 118 -5.85 -11.28 -32.69
C SER A 118 -6.61 -10.15 -32.01
N CYS A 119 -6.78 -10.18 -30.67
CA CYS A 119 -7.37 -9.05 -29.94
C CYS A 119 -6.54 -7.78 -30.08
N VAL A 120 -5.20 -7.87 -30.03
CA VAL A 120 -4.32 -6.71 -30.24
C VAL A 120 -4.48 -6.17 -31.65
N CYS A 121 -4.46 -7.04 -32.69
CA CYS A 121 -4.65 -6.63 -34.07
C CYS A 121 -6.00 -5.93 -34.29
N LEU A 122 -7.10 -6.53 -33.79
CA LEU A 122 -8.46 -6.02 -33.97
C LEU A 122 -8.74 -4.71 -33.18
N SER A 123 -7.99 -4.46 -32.11
CA SER A 123 -8.09 -3.23 -31.28
C SER A 123 -7.08 -2.14 -31.69
N SER A 124 -6.29 -2.36 -32.71
CA SER A 124 -5.30 -1.41 -33.21
C SER A 124 -5.84 -0.59 -34.39
N ASP A 125 -5.44 0.69 -34.45
CA ASP A 125 -5.64 1.49 -35.67
C ASP A 125 -4.72 0.99 -36.79
N ASN A 126 -3.44 0.75 -36.47
CA ASN A 126 -2.45 0.16 -37.36
C ASN A 126 -1.80 -1.05 -36.71
N PHE A 127 -1.69 -2.16 -37.41
CA PHE A 127 -1.01 -3.37 -36.96
C PHE A 127 -0.20 -3.97 -38.09
N ILE A 128 1.08 -4.21 -37.86
CA ILE A 128 2.01 -4.82 -38.82
C ILE A 128 2.64 -6.05 -38.19
N VAL A 129 2.61 -7.17 -38.86
CA VAL A 129 3.36 -8.35 -38.46
C VAL A 129 4.27 -8.81 -39.57
N GLN A 130 5.54 -9.05 -39.23
CA GLN A 130 6.53 -9.65 -40.10
C GLN A 130 7.02 -10.96 -39.49
N SER A 131 6.95 -12.04 -40.21
CA SER A 131 7.49 -13.32 -39.81
C SER A 131 8.68 -13.69 -40.68
N TYR A 132 9.80 -13.97 -40.04
CA TYR A 132 11.07 -14.35 -40.69
C TYR A 132 11.34 -15.82 -40.39
N ARG A 133 11.34 -16.65 -41.44
CA ARG A 133 11.50 -18.08 -41.27
C ARG A 133 12.17 -18.71 -42.48
N ASP A 134 13.23 -19.45 -42.20
CA ASP A 134 13.93 -20.30 -43.22
C ASP A 134 14.36 -19.53 -44.47
N GLY A 135 14.89 -18.31 -44.31
CA GLY A 135 15.34 -17.45 -45.41
C GLY A 135 14.24 -16.72 -46.16
N ARG A 136 12.99 -16.81 -45.69
CA ARG A 136 11.83 -16.10 -46.24
C ARG A 136 11.23 -15.18 -45.20
N MET A 137 10.52 -14.16 -45.65
CA MET A 137 9.77 -13.23 -44.83
C MET A 137 8.36 -13.10 -45.38
N ALA A 138 7.36 -13.08 -44.50
CA ALA A 138 6.02 -12.67 -44.82
C ALA A 138 5.61 -11.46 -43.98
N GLU A 139 4.97 -10.50 -44.62
CA GLU A 139 4.41 -9.30 -43.96
C GLU A 139 2.91 -9.25 -44.16
N ALA A 140 2.17 -8.95 -43.09
CA ALA A 140 0.75 -8.63 -43.16
C ALA A 140 0.50 -7.30 -42.41
N CYS A 141 -0.16 -6.38 -43.11
CA CYS A 141 -0.56 -5.08 -42.60
C CYS A 141 -2.07 -5.03 -42.40
N PHE A 142 -2.50 -4.56 -41.24
CA PHE A 142 -3.92 -4.41 -40.91
C PHE A 142 -4.22 -2.97 -40.50
N LYS A 143 -5.42 -2.52 -40.86
CA LYS A 143 -5.98 -1.25 -40.34
C LYS A 143 -7.32 -1.53 -39.69
N LYS A 144 -7.46 -1.17 -38.43
CA LYS A 144 -8.68 -1.43 -37.63
C LYS A 144 -9.13 -2.91 -37.72
N GLY A 145 -8.15 -3.81 -37.78
CA GLY A 145 -8.37 -5.26 -37.89
C GLY A 145 -8.68 -5.78 -39.30
N ASP A 146 -8.78 -4.94 -40.33
CA ASP A 146 -8.95 -5.35 -41.70
C ASP A 146 -7.58 -5.48 -42.39
N LEU A 147 -7.40 -6.58 -43.14
CA LEU A 147 -6.18 -6.80 -43.90
C LEU A 147 -6.06 -5.75 -45.02
N VAL A 148 -4.97 -5.02 -45.03
CA VAL A 148 -4.64 -4.02 -46.09
C VAL A 148 -3.73 -4.61 -47.15
N SER A 149 -2.67 -5.31 -46.70
CA SER A 149 -1.71 -5.93 -47.61
C SER A 149 -1.12 -7.20 -47.02
N TYR A 150 -0.71 -8.12 -47.90
CA TYR A 150 0.06 -9.31 -47.56
C TYR A 150 1.11 -9.53 -48.64
N GLU A 151 2.37 -9.68 -48.23
CA GLU A 151 3.49 -9.88 -49.12
C GLU A 151 4.45 -10.94 -48.60
N GLU A 152 5.09 -11.71 -49.49
CA GLU A 152 6.16 -12.63 -49.16
C GLU A 152 7.40 -12.35 -50.01
N CYS A 153 8.58 -12.42 -49.38
CA CYS A 153 9.83 -12.27 -50.11
C CYS A 153 10.96 -13.11 -49.48
N ASN A 154 12.09 -13.22 -50.17
CA ASN A 154 13.31 -13.79 -49.58
C ASN A 154 14.01 -12.77 -48.70
N THR A 155 14.65 -13.24 -47.63
CA THR A 155 15.35 -12.38 -46.69
C THR A 155 16.63 -13.02 -46.19
N LYS A 156 17.58 -12.19 -45.71
CA LYS A 156 18.78 -12.61 -44.97
C LYS A 156 18.66 -12.38 -43.49
N GLU A 157 17.53 -11.83 -43.06
CA GLU A 157 17.26 -11.59 -41.63
C GLU A 157 17.17 -12.91 -40.86
N LYS A 158 17.54 -12.88 -39.60
CA LYS A 158 17.41 -14.02 -38.68
C LYS A 158 15.95 -14.35 -38.45
N ASN A 159 15.65 -15.64 -38.27
CA ASN A 159 14.32 -16.10 -37.92
C ASN A 159 13.75 -15.33 -36.70
N GLY A 160 12.43 -15.24 -36.60
CA GLY A 160 11.70 -14.63 -35.52
C GLY A 160 10.48 -13.86 -36.01
N THR A 161 9.82 -13.15 -35.10
CA THR A 161 8.63 -12.37 -35.39
C THR A 161 8.84 -10.90 -35.00
N PHE A 162 8.41 -10.00 -35.84
CA PHE A 162 8.29 -8.58 -35.55
C PHE A 162 6.81 -8.20 -35.57
N VAL A 163 6.37 -7.49 -34.55
CA VAL A 163 5.02 -6.94 -34.45
C VAL A 163 5.12 -5.45 -34.10
N LEU A 164 4.47 -4.60 -34.87
CA LEU A 164 4.24 -3.20 -34.57
C LEU A 164 2.73 -2.97 -34.46
N PHE A 165 2.29 -2.28 -33.43
CA PHE A 165 0.89 -1.95 -33.28
C PHE A 165 0.69 -0.58 -32.62
N GLN A 166 -0.39 0.07 -33.03
CA GLN A 166 -0.83 1.37 -32.55
C GLN A 166 -2.27 1.22 -32.03
N PRO A 167 -2.54 1.48 -30.74
CA PRO A 167 -3.90 1.40 -30.19
C PRO A 167 -4.87 2.31 -30.93
N ASP A 168 -6.09 1.82 -31.18
CA ASP A 168 -7.15 2.62 -31.81
C ASP A 168 -7.88 3.47 -30.76
N PRO A 169 -7.87 4.83 -30.87
CA PRO A 169 -8.60 5.72 -29.95
C PRO A 169 -10.11 5.49 -29.92
N GLU A 170 -10.69 4.89 -30.96
CA GLU A 170 -12.12 4.54 -30.97
C GLU A 170 -12.42 3.33 -30.08
N VAL A 171 -11.43 2.48 -29.81
CA VAL A 171 -11.54 1.28 -28.96
C VAL A 171 -11.09 1.58 -27.53
N PHE A 172 -9.96 2.25 -27.37
CA PHE A 172 -9.43 2.72 -26.09
C PHE A 172 -9.85 4.19 -25.91
N SER A 173 -11.07 4.39 -25.46
CA SER A 173 -11.75 5.70 -25.47
C SER A 173 -11.76 6.40 -24.12
N GLU A 174 -11.26 5.78 -23.05
CA GLU A 174 -11.23 6.36 -21.72
C GLU A 174 -9.82 6.84 -21.34
N GLY A 175 -9.64 8.17 -21.25
CA GLY A 175 -8.41 8.81 -20.81
C GLY A 175 -7.31 8.87 -21.87
N GLU A 176 -6.06 8.96 -21.41
CA GLU A 176 -4.87 8.94 -22.25
C GLU A 176 -4.58 7.50 -22.70
N ILE A 177 -4.10 7.34 -23.93
CA ILE A 177 -3.70 6.06 -24.50
C ILE A 177 -2.27 6.16 -25.02
N GLY A 178 -1.61 5.01 -25.15
CA GLY A 178 -0.27 4.91 -25.74
C GLY A 178 0.77 4.36 -24.79
N TYR A 179 2.03 4.57 -25.10
CA TYR A 179 3.15 3.97 -24.42
C TYR A 179 4.20 4.99 -24.04
N THR A 180 4.75 4.90 -22.82
CA THR A 180 5.91 5.67 -22.42
C THR A 180 7.12 4.77 -22.23
N PHE A 181 8.29 5.27 -22.62
CA PHE A 181 9.55 4.51 -22.51
C PHE A 181 9.83 4.05 -21.09
N ASP A 182 9.63 4.94 -20.09
CA ASP A 182 9.98 4.61 -18.71
C ASP A 182 9.07 3.52 -18.14
N ARG A 183 7.75 3.58 -18.33
CA ARG A 183 6.81 2.54 -17.86
C ARG A 183 7.08 1.19 -18.55
N ILE A 184 7.32 1.18 -19.86
CA ILE A 184 7.67 -0.04 -20.59
C ILE A 184 8.99 -0.62 -20.10
N ALA A 185 10.00 0.24 -19.86
CA ALA A 185 11.28 -0.21 -19.33
C ALA A 185 11.15 -0.83 -17.93
N ASP A 186 10.33 -0.26 -17.06
CA ASP A 186 10.08 -0.80 -15.72
C ASP A 186 9.30 -2.11 -15.77
N ASP A 187 8.26 -2.22 -16.63
CA ASP A 187 7.54 -3.48 -16.84
C ASP A 187 8.47 -4.59 -17.37
N ILE A 188 9.32 -4.27 -18.35
CA ILE A 188 10.28 -5.24 -18.92
C ILE A 188 11.38 -5.60 -17.92
N HIS A 189 11.83 -4.67 -17.08
CA HIS A 189 12.76 -4.97 -16.01
C HIS A 189 12.18 -6.05 -15.07
N ASN A 190 10.94 -5.88 -14.63
CA ASN A 190 10.24 -6.85 -13.80
C ASN A 190 10.05 -8.21 -14.50
N ILE A 191 9.70 -8.20 -15.78
CA ILE A 191 9.56 -9.41 -16.60
C ILE A 191 10.90 -10.14 -16.75
N SER A 192 12.02 -9.42 -16.89
CA SER A 192 13.34 -10.00 -17.13
C SER A 192 13.78 -10.96 -16.02
N TYR A 193 13.35 -10.73 -14.77
CA TYR A 193 13.66 -11.62 -13.66
C TYR A 193 12.96 -12.99 -13.74
N LEU A 194 11.87 -13.09 -14.48
CA LEU A 194 11.11 -14.35 -14.61
C LEU A 194 11.72 -15.28 -15.66
N TYR A 195 12.55 -14.73 -16.53
CA TYR A 195 13.10 -15.42 -17.70
C TYR A 195 14.63 -15.32 -17.72
N SER A 196 15.24 -16.11 -16.85
CA SER A 196 16.71 -16.15 -16.70
C SER A 196 17.41 -16.39 -18.04
N GLY A 197 18.40 -15.56 -18.36
CA GLY A 197 19.22 -15.69 -19.58
C GLY A 197 18.63 -15.02 -20.83
N ILE A 198 17.39 -14.53 -20.80
CA ILE A 198 16.81 -13.76 -21.90
C ILE A 198 17.25 -12.30 -21.78
N THR A 199 17.74 -11.73 -22.88
CA THR A 199 18.12 -10.33 -23.00
C THR A 199 16.98 -9.51 -23.58
N PHE A 200 16.45 -8.58 -22.83
CA PHE A 200 15.46 -7.60 -23.27
C PHE A 200 16.15 -6.26 -23.56
N VAL A 201 15.88 -5.69 -24.73
CA VAL A 201 16.41 -4.39 -25.13
C VAL A 201 15.23 -3.45 -25.38
N VAL A 202 15.04 -2.50 -24.52
CA VAL A 202 14.03 -1.44 -24.68
C VAL A 202 14.69 -0.23 -25.29
N GLN A 203 14.16 0.23 -26.39
CA GLN A 203 14.60 1.41 -27.11
C GLN A 203 13.45 2.41 -27.22
N GLY A 204 13.76 3.66 -27.28
CA GLY A 204 12.81 4.74 -27.47
C GLY A 204 13.37 5.83 -28.35
N GLU A 205 12.58 6.85 -28.60
CA GLU A 205 12.97 8.02 -29.36
C GLU A 205 14.14 8.76 -28.70
N LYS A 206 14.81 9.60 -29.47
CA LYS A 206 15.94 10.45 -29.02
C LYS A 206 17.11 9.63 -28.42
N GLY A 207 17.28 8.38 -28.85
CA GLY A 207 18.37 7.51 -28.44
C GLY A 207 18.24 6.91 -27.05
N LYS A 208 17.06 6.96 -26.42
CA LYS A 208 16.78 6.25 -25.16
C LYS A 208 16.98 4.76 -25.36
N LYS A 209 17.73 4.10 -24.47
CA LYS A 209 17.95 2.65 -24.52
C LYS A 209 18.26 2.10 -23.14
N LYS A 210 17.57 1.02 -22.76
CA LYS A 210 17.86 0.21 -21.57
C LYS A 210 17.96 -1.26 -21.97
N THR A 211 18.83 -2.02 -21.29
CA THR A 211 18.99 -3.46 -21.53
C THR A 211 18.91 -4.19 -20.20
N PHE A 212 18.09 -5.23 -20.16
CA PHE A 212 17.83 -6.05 -18.98
C PHE A 212 18.13 -7.52 -19.26
N CYS A 213 18.84 -8.16 -18.34
CA CYS A 213 19.13 -9.60 -18.39
C CYS A 213 19.41 -10.08 -16.96
N ALA A 214 18.43 -10.70 -16.33
CA ALA A 214 18.60 -11.30 -15.02
C ALA A 214 19.27 -12.68 -15.17
N LYS A 215 20.53 -12.79 -14.77
CA LYS A 215 21.31 -14.05 -14.88
C LYS A 215 20.84 -15.10 -13.88
N ASN A 216 20.45 -14.66 -12.68
CA ASN A 216 20.01 -15.54 -11.59
C ASN A 216 18.49 -15.51 -11.41
N GLY A 217 17.73 -14.94 -12.37
CA GLY A 217 16.27 -14.94 -12.37
C GLY A 217 15.66 -14.28 -11.13
N ILE A 218 14.74 -14.98 -10.46
CA ILE A 218 14.02 -14.45 -9.29
C ILE A 218 14.91 -14.22 -8.06
N VAL A 219 16.15 -14.74 -8.03
CA VAL A 219 17.14 -14.41 -7.00
C VAL A 219 17.57 -12.95 -7.15
N ASP A 220 17.81 -12.51 -8.39
CA ASP A 220 18.13 -11.11 -8.67
C ASP A 220 16.92 -10.20 -8.33
N PHE A 221 15.69 -10.66 -8.56
CA PHE A 221 14.49 -9.93 -8.12
C PHE A 221 14.46 -9.67 -6.61
N VAL A 222 14.69 -10.71 -5.80
CA VAL A 222 14.75 -10.56 -4.34
C VAL A 222 15.85 -9.59 -3.93
N LYS A 223 17.04 -9.73 -4.53
CA LYS A 223 18.21 -8.90 -4.24
C LYS A 223 17.96 -7.41 -4.50
N ASP A 224 17.25 -7.09 -5.58
CA ASP A 224 17.06 -5.71 -6.01
C ASP A 224 15.85 -5.03 -5.32
N HIS A 225 14.94 -5.81 -4.71
CA HIS A 225 13.73 -5.29 -4.08
C HIS A 225 13.72 -5.39 -2.55
N ILE A 226 14.65 -6.14 -1.94
CA ILE A 226 14.74 -6.20 -0.48
C ILE A 226 15.44 -4.97 0.07
N GLU A 227 14.80 -4.25 0.99
CA GLU A 227 15.32 -2.97 1.48
C GLU A 227 16.46 -3.12 2.49
N HIS A 228 16.30 -4.00 3.49
CA HIS A 228 17.21 -4.14 4.63
C HIS A 228 17.47 -5.61 4.97
N PRO A 229 18.25 -6.36 4.14
CA PRO A 229 18.48 -7.78 4.39
C PRO A 229 19.19 -8.00 5.74
N ILE A 230 18.61 -8.86 6.59
CA ILE A 230 19.16 -9.19 7.91
C ILE A 230 20.15 -10.37 7.86
N HIS A 231 20.25 -11.04 6.74
CA HIS A 231 21.21 -12.09 6.48
C HIS A 231 21.71 -12.03 5.02
N LYS A 232 22.84 -12.70 4.72
CA LYS A 232 23.55 -12.50 3.46
C LYS A 232 22.95 -13.26 2.28
N HIS A 233 22.57 -14.54 2.48
CA HIS A 233 22.23 -15.42 1.37
C HIS A 233 20.72 -15.40 1.08
N ILE A 234 20.35 -15.24 -0.19
CA ILE A 234 18.99 -15.45 -0.68
C ILE A 234 18.81 -16.96 -0.84
N ILE A 235 17.75 -17.50 -0.27
CA ILE A 235 17.42 -18.92 -0.38
C ILE A 235 16.60 -19.13 -1.64
N HIS A 236 17.03 -20.07 -2.46
CA HIS A 236 16.44 -20.42 -3.75
C HIS A 236 16.21 -21.93 -3.84
N GLU A 237 15.03 -22.32 -4.29
CA GLU A 237 14.62 -23.72 -4.51
C GLU A 237 13.69 -23.83 -5.71
N SER A 238 13.75 -24.98 -6.39
CA SER A 238 12.91 -25.26 -7.55
C SER A 238 12.49 -26.73 -7.55
N ILE A 239 11.23 -26.99 -7.82
CA ILE A 239 10.65 -28.34 -7.93
C ILE A 239 9.82 -28.44 -9.21
N THR A 240 9.95 -29.55 -9.91
CA THR A 240 9.06 -29.92 -11.04
C THR A 240 8.30 -31.17 -10.66
N ASP A 241 6.98 -31.19 -10.88
CA ASP A 241 6.15 -32.36 -10.61
C ASP A 241 6.14 -33.34 -11.80
N SER A 242 5.41 -34.45 -11.63
CA SER A 242 5.28 -35.50 -12.65
C SER A 242 4.55 -35.03 -13.93
N ASN A 243 3.78 -33.95 -13.85
CA ASN A 243 3.04 -33.38 -14.96
C ASN A 243 3.88 -32.36 -15.75
N GLY A 244 5.08 -32.05 -15.25
CA GLY A 244 5.96 -31.03 -15.83
C GLY A 244 5.68 -29.61 -15.33
N ASP A 245 4.74 -29.42 -14.41
CA ASP A 245 4.55 -28.11 -13.75
C ASP A 245 5.73 -27.82 -12.84
N LYS A 246 6.34 -26.66 -13.01
CA LYS A 246 7.52 -26.21 -12.26
C LYS A 246 7.13 -25.06 -11.32
N LEU A 247 7.62 -25.12 -10.10
CA LEU A 247 7.55 -24.02 -9.14
C LEU A 247 8.94 -23.71 -8.59
N GLU A 248 9.29 -22.45 -8.62
CA GLU A 248 10.57 -21.89 -8.19
C GLU A 248 10.30 -20.80 -7.15
N ILE A 249 11.09 -20.77 -6.09
CA ILE A 249 11.01 -19.76 -5.03
C ILE A 249 12.34 -19.11 -4.78
N ALA A 250 12.30 -17.83 -4.42
CA ALA A 250 13.44 -17.16 -3.79
C ALA A 250 12.93 -16.34 -2.60
N PHE A 251 13.65 -16.36 -1.47
CA PHE A 251 13.26 -15.61 -0.28
C PHE A 251 14.42 -15.17 0.59
N GLN A 252 14.19 -14.09 1.34
CA GLN A 252 15.12 -13.54 2.33
C GLN A 252 14.36 -12.71 3.36
N TRP A 253 14.83 -12.67 4.63
CA TRP A 253 14.30 -11.76 5.63
C TRP A 253 15.02 -10.41 5.59
N GLY A 254 14.27 -9.30 5.75
CA GLY A 254 14.86 -7.96 5.75
C GLY A 254 13.88 -6.80 5.72
N ASN A 255 12.66 -7.00 5.27
CA ASN A 255 11.67 -5.92 5.17
C ASN A 255 10.96 -5.66 6.50
N LYS A 256 10.22 -4.54 6.60
CA LYS A 256 9.40 -4.23 7.78
C LYS A 256 8.12 -5.07 7.86
N LYS A 257 7.63 -5.55 6.71
CA LYS A 257 6.38 -6.33 6.57
C LYS A 257 6.59 -7.48 5.60
N GLU A 258 5.72 -8.52 5.70
CA GLU A 258 5.66 -9.58 4.70
C GLU A 258 5.39 -8.98 3.31
N GLN A 259 6.22 -9.35 2.33
CA GLN A 259 6.00 -9.01 0.92
C GLN A 259 6.12 -10.29 0.09
N SER A 260 5.14 -10.53 -0.76
CA SER A 260 5.09 -11.74 -1.57
C SER A 260 4.66 -11.44 -3.00
N TYR A 261 5.33 -12.07 -3.95
CA TYR A 261 5.02 -11.97 -5.37
C TYR A 261 4.81 -13.37 -5.93
N VAL A 262 3.71 -13.55 -6.66
CA VAL A 262 3.41 -14.82 -7.35
C VAL A 262 3.27 -14.56 -8.84
N PHE A 263 4.11 -15.23 -9.60
CA PHE A 263 4.05 -15.19 -11.06
C PHE A 263 3.65 -16.56 -11.58
N VAL A 264 2.80 -16.57 -12.58
CA VAL A 264 2.34 -17.78 -13.27
C VAL A 264 2.47 -17.58 -14.78
N ASN A 265 3.35 -18.34 -15.42
CA ASN A 265 3.68 -18.20 -16.83
C ASN A 265 3.98 -16.72 -17.23
N GLY A 266 4.76 -16.01 -16.40
CA GLY A 266 5.11 -14.61 -16.61
C GLY A 266 4.08 -13.57 -16.19
N LEU A 267 2.90 -13.97 -15.73
CA LEU A 267 1.85 -13.07 -15.30
C LEU A 267 1.88 -12.91 -13.77
N LEU A 268 1.84 -11.67 -13.29
CA LEU A 268 1.74 -11.37 -11.87
C LEU A 268 0.30 -11.63 -11.38
N CYS A 269 0.18 -12.53 -10.40
CA CYS A 269 -1.07 -12.83 -9.70
C CYS A 269 -1.11 -12.03 -8.38
N ASN A 270 -1.65 -10.82 -8.40
CA ASN A 270 -1.66 -9.91 -7.24
C ASN A 270 -2.36 -10.49 -5.99
N GLU A 271 -3.36 -11.36 -6.17
CA GLU A 271 -4.05 -12.04 -5.08
C GLU A 271 -3.41 -13.40 -4.73
N GLY A 272 -2.33 -13.79 -5.42
CA GLY A 272 -1.60 -15.04 -5.21
C GLY A 272 -2.45 -16.27 -5.49
N GLY A 273 -2.99 -16.91 -4.46
CA GLY A 273 -3.84 -18.09 -4.57
C GLY A 273 -3.25 -19.34 -3.89
N SER A 274 -3.41 -20.50 -4.52
CA SER A 274 -2.94 -21.79 -3.95
C SER A 274 -1.46 -21.81 -3.57
N PRO A 275 -0.50 -21.20 -4.32
CA PRO A 275 0.90 -21.18 -3.93
C PRO A 275 1.16 -20.44 -2.62
N ILE A 276 0.52 -19.28 -2.40
CA ILE A 276 0.65 -18.50 -1.15
C ILE A 276 0.15 -19.33 0.04
N THR A 277 -0.97 -20.03 -0.13
CA THR A 277 -1.52 -20.87 0.95
C THR A 277 -0.54 -21.99 1.32
N GLY A 278 0.10 -22.61 0.33
CA GLY A 278 1.14 -23.62 0.52
C GLY A 278 2.36 -23.05 1.23
N ALA A 279 2.85 -21.89 0.77
CA ALA A 279 3.98 -21.17 1.35
C ALA A 279 3.76 -20.85 2.83
N LYS A 280 2.65 -20.15 3.17
CA LYS A 280 2.34 -19.74 4.55
C LYS A 280 2.28 -20.92 5.52
N THR A 281 1.64 -22.01 5.10
CA THR A 281 1.56 -23.25 5.90
C THR A 281 2.94 -23.88 6.11
N ALA A 282 3.73 -23.99 5.03
CA ALA A 282 5.04 -24.63 5.09
C ALA A 282 6.05 -23.80 5.90
N ILE A 283 6.09 -22.50 5.68
CA ILE A 283 6.98 -21.58 6.40
C ILE A 283 6.73 -21.73 7.91
N THR A 284 5.50 -21.55 8.36
CA THR A 284 5.15 -21.62 9.79
C THR A 284 5.52 -22.98 10.39
N ARG A 285 5.07 -24.07 9.78
CA ARG A 285 5.32 -25.42 10.30
C ARG A 285 6.81 -25.78 10.33
N THR A 286 7.52 -25.54 9.22
CA THR A 286 8.91 -25.95 9.07
C THR A 286 9.84 -25.10 9.93
N PHE A 287 9.64 -23.78 9.96
CA PHE A 287 10.44 -22.89 10.78
C PHE A 287 10.31 -23.23 12.27
N ASN A 288 9.10 -23.43 12.77
CA ASN A 288 8.85 -23.84 14.18
C ASN A 288 9.49 -25.18 14.49
N SER A 289 9.40 -26.15 13.59
CA SER A 289 10.03 -27.47 13.76
C SER A 289 11.56 -27.37 13.84
N LEU A 290 12.19 -26.58 12.96
CA LEU A 290 13.65 -26.42 12.90
C LEU A 290 14.22 -25.60 14.06
N SER A 291 13.52 -24.54 14.45
CA SER A 291 13.91 -23.66 15.56
C SER A 291 13.58 -24.25 16.94
N LYS A 292 12.75 -25.30 17.01
CA LYS A 292 12.17 -25.85 18.23
C LYS A 292 11.44 -24.79 19.07
N GLN A 293 10.79 -23.85 18.39
CA GLN A 293 9.99 -22.77 18.97
C GLN A 293 8.54 -22.92 18.52
N ASN A 294 7.66 -22.11 19.09
CA ASN A 294 6.25 -22.02 18.69
C ASN A 294 5.90 -20.55 18.44
N PHE A 295 6.49 -19.99 17.39
CA PHE A 295 6.17 -18.63 16.95
C PHE A 295 4.84 -18.61 16.19
N ASP A 296 4.12 -17.51 16.29
CA ASP A 296 2.97 -17.25 15.42
C ASP A 296 3.41 -17.12 13.95
N GLY A 297 2.53 -17.54 13.03
CA GLY A 297 2.83 -17.57 11.61
C GLY A 297 3.03 -16.18 11.01
N ASP A 298 2.29 -15.19 11.45
CA ASP A 298 2.43 -13.81 10.96
C ASP A 298 3.73 -13.19 11.48
N SER A 299 4.11 -13.49 12.72
CA SER A 299 5.41 -13.08 13.28
C SER A 299 6.59 -13.67 12.49
N ILE A 300 6.55 -14.98 12.14
CA ILE A 300 7.61 -15.61 11.33
C ILE A 300 7.74 -14.92 9.96
N ARG A 301 6.62 -14.60 9.33
CA ARG A 301 6.59 -13.95 8.02
C ARG A 301 6.80 -12.43 8.08
N GLY A 302 6.71 -11.85 9.27
CA GLY A 302 7.03 -10.44 9.49
C GLY A 302 8.46 -10.14 9.02
N GLY A 303 8.58 -9.31 7.99
CA GLY A 303 9.85 -9.00 7.37
C GLY A 303 10.36 -9.99 6.31
N LEU A 304 9.62 -11.03 5.99
CA LEU A 304 9.97 -11.96 4.92
C LEU A 304 9.57 -11.39 3.55
N PHE A 305 10.55 -11.32 2.66
CA PHE A 305 10.36 -11.04 1.23
C PHE A 305 10.50 -12.34 0.45
N TYR A 306 9.50 -12.70 -0.36
CA TYR A 306 9.58 -13.91 -1.17
C TYR A 306 8.87 -13.80 -2.51
N VAL A 307 9.41 -14.53 -3.48
CA VAL A 307 8.88 -14.64 -4.84
C VAL A 307 8.59 -16.10 -5.14
N ILE A 308 7.47 -16.36 -5.76
CA ILE A 308 7.06 -17.67 -6.28
C ILE A 308 6.85 -17.51 -7.78
N ASN A 309 7.61 -18.24 -8.58
CA ASN A 309 7.46 -18.29 -10.03
C ASN A 309 6.99 -19.68 -10.45
N CYS A 310 5.82 -19.74 -11.08
CA CYS A 310 5.18 -20.97 -11.51
C CYS A 310 5.16 -21.07 -13.04
N SER A 311 5.59 -22.20 -13.55
CA SER A 311 5.45 -22.57 -14.98
C SER A 311 4.49 -23.76 -15.05
N VAL A 312 3.28 -23.53 -15.58
CA VAL A 312 2.13 -24.45 -15.48
C VAL A 312 1.55 -24.70 -16.87
N ALA A 313 1.38 -25.97 -17.22
CA ALA A 313 0.83 -26.34 -18.53
C ALA A 313 -0.64 -25.93 -18.69
N ASN A 314 -1.44 -26.13 -17.63
CA ASN A 314 -2.88 -25.85 -17.63
C ASN A 314 -3.25 -24.97 -16.42
N PRO A 315 -2.98 -23.65 -16.44
CA PRO A 315 -3.29 -22.78 -15.32
C PRO A 315 -4.79 -22.53 -15.19
N SER A 316 -5.32 -22.69 -13.98
CA SER A 316 -6.71 -22.42 -13.62
C SER A 316 -6.79 -21.14 -12.79
N PHE A 317 -7.27 -20.06 -13.37
CA PHE A 317 -7.44 -18.77 -12.71
C PHE A 317 -8.85 -18.62 -12.15
N ALA A 318 -8.99 -17.87 -11.06
CA ALA A 318 -10.28 -17.58 -10.43
C ALA A 318 -11.15 -16.59 -11.25
N ASN A 319 -10.51 -15.75 -12.08
CA ASN A 319 -11.16 -14.70 -12.85
C ASN A 319 -10.42 -14.45 -14.17
N GLN A 320 -11.07 -13.71 -15.07
CA GLN A 320 -10.52 -13.36 -16.39
C GLN A 320 -9.28 -12.45 -16.30
N THR A 321 -9.18 -11.63 -15.26
CA THR A 321 -8.01 -10.76 -15.01
C THR A 321 -6.78 -11.55 -14.54
N LYS A 322 -6.90 -12.86 -14.31
CA LYS A 322 -5.83 -13.77 -13.90
C LYS A 322 -5.13 -13.36 -12.60
N SER A 323 -5.83 -12.61 -11.72
CA SER A 323 -5.26 -12.09 -10.47
C SER A 323 -4.96 -13.17 -9.43
N LYS A 324 -5.61 -14.35 -9.53
CA LYS A 324 -5.50 -15.44 -8.56
C LYS A 324 -5.47 -16.80 -9.24
N ILE A 325 -4.48 -17.64 -8.87
CA ILE A 325 -4.33 -19.01 -9.37
C ILE A 325 -4.95 -20.04 -8.40
N ASN A 326 -5.67 -21.03 -8.93
CA ASN A 326 -6.40 -22.02 -8.13
C ASN A 326 -5.89 -23.47 -8.27
N ASN A 327 -4.88 -23.75 -9.11
CA ASN A 327 -4.32 -25.09 -9.29
C ASN A 327 -3.92 -25.71 -7.95
N ALA A 328 -4.54 -26.84 -7.56
CA ALA A 328 -4.33 -27.47 -6.27
C ALA A 328 -2.91 -28.02 -6.07
N ASN A 329 -2.28 -28.56 -7.14
CA ASN A 329 -0.91 -29.07 -7.12
C ASN A 329 0.12 -27.99 -6.74
N LEU A 330 -0.08 -26.73 -7.14
CA LEU A 330 0.82 -25.64 -6.80
C LEU A 330 0.91 -25.36 -5.30
N ARG A 331 -0.16 -25.64 -4.55
CA ARG A 331 -0.11 -25.58 -3.08
C ARG A 331 0.91 -26.56 -2.51
N THR A 332 0.91 -27.79 -3.04
CA THR A 332 1.84 -28.85 -2.60
C THR A 332 3.27 -28.54 -3.05
N LEU A 333 3.46 -28.11 -4.30
CA LEU A 333 4.78 -27.73 -4.82
C LEU A 333 5.38 -26.59 -4.01
N SER A 334 4.61 -25.55 -3.75
CA SER A 334 5.05 -24.41 -2.94
C SER A 334 5.40 -24.84 -1.51
N SER A 335 4.56 -25.69 -0.88
CA SER A 335 4.85 -26.21 0.45
C SER A 335 6.16 -26.99 0.49
N ASN A 336 6.43 -27.81 -0.52
CA ASN A 336 7.66 -28.60 -0.61
C ASN A 336 8.88 -27.71 -0.86
N CYS A 337 8.81 -26.72 -1.78
CA CYS A 337 9.88 -25.77 -2.02
C CYS A 337 10.28 -25.00 -0.76
N PHE A 338 9.30 -24.40 -0.05
CA PHE A 338 9.62 -23.66 1.17
C PHE A 338 10.14 -24.58 2.29
N THR A 339 9.62 -25.81 2.39
CA THR A 339 10.16 -26.80 3.34
C THR A 339 11.62 -27.11 3.04
N ASN A 340 11.96 -27.34 1.77
CA ASN A 340 13.33 -27.66 1.36
C ASN A 340 14.25 -26.43 1.54
N GLY A 341 13.81 -25.25 1.12
CA GLY A 341 14.58 -24.01 1.27
C GLY A 341 14.93 -23.70 2.72
N LEU A 342 13.97 -23.83 3.64
CA LEU A 342 14.21 -23.63 5.07
C LEU A 342 15.14 -24.70 5.67
N LYS A 343 15.00 -25.96 5.25
CA LYS A 343 15.96 -27.02 5.65
C LYS A 343 17.35 -26.73 5.12
N GLN A 344 17.47 -26.29 3.86
CA GLN A 344 18.73 -25.90 3.27
C GLN A 344 19.37 -24.73 4.02
N MET A 345 18.59 -23.67 4.34
CA MET A 345 19.06 -22.56 5.15
C MET A 345 19.58 -23.02 6.52
N ASN A 346 18.83 -23.87 7.22
CA ASN A 346 19.22 -24.39 8.53
C ASN A 346 20.48 -25.28 8.46
N LEU A 347 20.73 -25.98 7.33
CA LEU A 347 21.88 -26.87 7.17
C LEU A 347 23.13 -26.15 6.65
N LYS A 348 22.97 -25.32 5.62
CA LYS A 348 24.11 -24.67 4.93
C LYS A 348 24.46 -23.30 5.52
N TYR A 349 23.47 -22.58 6.03
CA TYR A 349 23.58 -21.20 6.52
C TYR A 349 23.05 -21.07 7.95
N ARG A 350 23.51 -21.98 8.82
CA ARG A 350 23.02 -22.12 10.20
C ARG A 350 23.06 -20.82 10.99
N GLU A 351 24.15 -20.07 10.88
CA GLU A 351 24.30 -18.79 11.59
C GLU A 351 23.23 -17.78 11.16
N GLU A 352 22.90 -17.73 9.87
CA GLU A 352 21.87 -16.83 9.34
C GLU A 352 20.46 -17.26 9.78
N PHE A 353 20.20 -18.57 9.83
CA PHE A 353 18.95 -19.09 10.40
C PHE A 353 18.80 -18.69 11.87
N ASP A 354 19.87 -18.83 12.65
CA ASP A 354 19.87 -18.49 14.08
C ASP A 354 19.69 -16.96 14.30
N ILE A 355 20.21 -16.10 13.42
CA ILE A 355 19.93 -14.65 13.45
C ILE A 355 18.43 -14.38 13.36
N VAL A 356 17.74 -15.02 12.42
CA VAL A 356 16.29 -14.87 12.27
C VAL A 356 15.56 -15.38 13.51
N VAL A 357 15.96 -16.54 14.04
CA VAL A 357 15.37 -17.11 15.27
C VAL A 357 15.51 -16.16 16.45
N GLU A 358 16.71 -15.58 16.66
CA GLU A 358 16.95 -14.65 17.76
C GLU A 358 16.16 -13.33 17.60
N LEU A 359 16.04 -12.85 16.37
CA LEU A 359 15.17 -11.69 16.08
C LEU A 359 13.72 -11.99 16.45
N LEU A 360 13.18 -13.13 16.02
CA LEU A 360 11.80 -13.53 16.31
C LEU A 360 11.56 -13.76 17.81
N LYS A 361 12.53 -14.30 18.55
CA LYS A 361 12.47 -14.38 20.02
C LYS A 361 12.34 -13.01 20.67
N LYS A 362 13.09 -12.01 20.20
CA LYS A 362 13.01 -10.64 20.70
C LYS A 362 11.64 -10.02 20.43
N ILE A 363 11.13 -10.20 19.21
CA ILE A 363 9.79 -9.72 18.80
C ILE A 363 8.71 -10.39 19.67
N ALA A 364 8.71 -11.72 19.77
CA ALA A 364 7.73 -12.45 20.57
C ALA A 364 7.76 -12.05 22.05
N LYS A 365 8.94 -11.78 22.60
CA LYS A 365 9.08 -11.30 23.98
C LYS A 365 8.47 -9.89 24.14
N ALA A 366 8.70 -8.99 23.19
CA ALA A 366 8.13 -7.64 23.20
C ALA A 366 6.60 -7.68 23.05
N GLU A 367 6.07 -8.49 22.14
CA GLU A 367 4.63 -8.70 21.93
C GLU A 367 3.95 -9.27 23.20
N ALA A 368 4.56 -10.27 23.82
CA ALA A 368 4.04 -10.84 25.07
C ALA A 368 4.02 -9.82 26.21
N ALA A 369 5.00 -8.93 26.30
CA ALA A 369 5.03 -7.86 27.28
C ALA A 369 3.95 -6.81 27.00
N ALA A 370 3.77 -6.40 25.74
CA ALA A 370 2.72 -5.48 25.31
C ALA A 370 1.32 -6.06 25.59
N GLU A 371 1.09 -7.35 25.28
CA GLU A 371 -0.18 -8.03 25.54
C GLU A 371 -0.51 -8.11 27.04
N ARG A 372 0.49 -8.36 27.90
CA ARG A 372 0.31 -8.29 29.37
C ARG A 372 -0.10 -6.90 29.81
N ALA A 373 0.56 -5.86 29.30
CA ALA A 373 0.23 -4.48 29.61
C ALA A 373 -1.19 -4.11 29.12
N ARG A 374 -1.57 -4.53 27.90
CA ARG A 374 -2.94 -4.37 27.38
C ARG A 374 -3.99 -5.04 28.28
N LYS A 375 -3.72 -6.27 28.75
CA LYS A 375 -4.61 -6.97 29.66
C LYS A 375 -4.78 -6.21 30.99
N GLN A 376 -3.71 -5.67 31.54
CA GLN A 376 -3.78 -4.86 32.75
C GLN A 376 -4.65 -3.62 32.57
N VAL A 377 -4.51 -2.90 31.44
CA VAL A 377 -5.39 -1.76 31.10
C VAL A 377 -6.84 -2.22 30.95
N LEU A 378 -7.09 -3.35 30.27
CA LEU A 378 -8.42 -3.91 30.09
C LEU A 378 -9.08 -4.33 31.41
N GLU A 379 -8.31 -4.91 32.34
CA GLU A 379 -8.78 -5.27 33.68
C GLU A 379 -9.10 -4.00 34.49
N ALA A 380 -8.23 -3.01 34.47
CA ALA A 380 -8.49 -1.70 35.10
C ALA A 380 -9.76 -1.04 34.52
N THR A 381 -9.96 -1.11 33.21
CA THR A 381 -11.16 -0.57 32.56
C THR A 381 -12.43 -1.36 32.93
N LYS A 382 -12.35 -2.71 33.06
CA LYS A 382 -13.46 -3.55 33.54
C LYS A 382 -13.81 -3.27 35.00
N ASP A 383 -12.85 -3.01 35.84
CA ASP A 383 -13.08 -2.63 37.22
C ASP A 383 -13.76 -1.26 37.31
N ILE A 384 -13.49 -0.37 36.36
CA ILE A 384 -14.22 0.88 36.17
C ILE A 384 -15.67 0.63 35.76
N GLU A 385 -15.93 -0.26 34.77
CA GLU A 385 -17.30 -0.63 34.36
C GLU A 385 -18.10 -1.26 35.52
N LYS A 386 -17.46 -2.10 36.33
CA LYS A 386 -18.09 -2.68 37.54
C LYS A 386 -18.34 -1.63 38.62
N ASN A 387 -17.46 -0.65 38.77
CA ASN A 387 -17.57 0.42 39.75
C ASN A 387 -18.49 1.58 39.31
N GLN A 388 -18.86 1.68 38.03
CA GLN A 388 -19.90 2.61 37.52
C GLN A 388 -21.27 2.43 38.21
N LYS A 389 -21.58 1.24 38.74
CA LYS A 389 -22.76 1.01 39.58
C LYS A 389 -22.58 1.54 41.01
N LYS A 390 -21.33 1.89 41.41
CA LYS A 390 -21.01 2.53 42.68
C LYS A 390 -20.22 3.79 42.33
N LYS A 391 -20.76 4.97 42.53
CA LYS A 391 -20.21 6.33 42.32
C LYS A 391 -18.78 6.59 42.83
N VAL A 392 -17.78 5.75 42.54
CA VAL A 392 -16.43 5.96 43.07
C VAL A 392 -15.38 5.65 41.99
N PHE A 393 -15.05 6.67 41.20
CA PHE A 393 -13.74 6.73 40.58
C PHE A 393 -12.79 7.37 41.56
N ALA A 394 -12.03 6.61 42.31
CA ALA A 394 -11.13 7.13 43.34
C ALA A 394 -9.78 7.56 42.76
N SER A 395 -9.78 8.52 41.83
CA SER A 395 -8.57 9.26 41.47
C SER A 395 -8.77 10.73 41.87
N ASP A 396 -7.95 11.25 42.76
CA ASP A 396 -7.93 12.67 43.10
C ASP A 396 -7.68 13.59 41.88
N LYS A 397 -7.17 13.03 40.81
CA LYS A 397 -6.88 13.70 39.53
C LYS A 397 -8.09 13.86 38.61
N LEU A 398 -9.15 13.05 38.78
CA LEU A 398 -10.35 13.10 37.93
C LEU A 398 -11.51 13.71 38.72
N LYS A 399 -12.06 14.80 38.20
CA LYS A 399 -13.32 15.41 38.66
C LYS A 399 -14.36 15.22 37.57
N ASP A 400 -15.22 14.25 37.73
CA ASP A 400 -16.25 13.91 36.73
C ASP A 400 -17.26 15.06 36.48
N ALA A 401 -17.87 15.07 35.30
CA ALA A 401 -19.07 15.81 35.01
C ALA A 401 -20.29 15.12 35.66
N GLU A 402 -21.36 15.86 35.92
CA GLU A 402 -22.61 15.30 36.43
C GLU A 402 -23.28 14.39 35.40
N PHE A 403 -23.33 14.83 34.15
CA PHE A 403 -23.86 14.06 33.03
C PHE A 403 -22.71 13.55 32.16
N LEU A 404 -22.60 12.23 32.05
CA LEU A 404 -21.63 11.55 31.19
C LEU A 404 -22.25 11.20 29.84
N GLY A 405 -21.42 10.92 28.85
CA GLY A 405 -21.84 10.46 27.51
C GLY A 405 -21.46 11.42 26.39
N GLN A 406 -22.17 11.35 25.27
CA GLN A 406 -21.79 12.01 24.01
C GLN A 406 -21.75 13.54 24.08
N ASN A 407 -22.51 14.15 24.98
CA ASN A 407 -22.56 15.61 25.17
C ASN A 407 -21.56 16.14 26.20
N ALA A 408 -20.91 15.25 26.94
CA ALA A 408 -19.92 15.62 27.93
C ALA A 408 -18.52 15.76 27.32
N THR A 409 -17.72 16.68 27.87
CA THR A 409 -16.33 16.93 27.47
C THR A 409 -15.39 16.72 28.64
N LEU A 410 -14.35 15.93 28.47
CA LEU A 410 -13.27 15.79 29.44
C LEU A 410 -12.18 16.80 29.14
N LEU A 411 -11.97 17.76 30.02
CA LEU A 411 -10.86 18.71 29.92
C LEU A 411 -9.60 18.11 30.52
N ILE A 412 -8.53 18.05 29.72
CA ILE A 412 -7.20 17.67 30.20
C ILE A 412 -6.45 18.94 30.55
N VAL A 413 -6.11 19.08 31.85
CA VAL A 413 -5.51 20.30 32.41
C VAL A 413 -4.13 19.96 32.97
N GLU A 414 -3.15 20.84 32.76
CA GLU A 414 -1.80 20.69 33.28
C GLU A 414 -1.73 21.09 34.77
N GLY A 415 -1.34 20.13 35.61
CA GLY A 415 -1.06 20.34 37.00
C GLY A 415 -2.30 20.50 37.92
N ASP A 416 -2.14 20.13 39.16
CA ASP A 416 -3.22 20.10 40.16
C ASP A 416 -3.74 21.52 40.51
N SER A 417 -2.88 22.53 40.44
CA SER A 417 -3.24 23.93 40.78
C SER A 417 -4.18 24.53 39.77
N ALA A 418 -3.83 24.46 38.49
CA ALA A 418 -4.68 24.93 37.37
C ALA A 418 -5.99 24.14 37.30
N ALA A 419 -5.90 22.81 37.44
CA ALA A 419 -7.08 21.94 37.48
C ALA A 419 -8.04 22.30 38.63
N GLY A 420 -7.51 22.72 39.80
CA GLY A 420 -8.33 23.19 40.93
C GLY A 420 -9.09 24.47 40.63
N GLY A 421 -8.46 25.43 39.94
CA GLY A 421 -9.06 26.69 39.49
C GLY A 421 -10.16 26.48 38.46
N ILE A 422 -9.83 25.74 37.37
CA ILE A 422 -10.76 25.41 36.27
C ILE A 422 -11.93 24.55 36.77
N ALA A 423 -11.70 23.64 37.72
CA ALA A 423 -12.76 22.83 38.32
C ALA A 423 -13.81 23.65 39.05
N LYS A 424 -13.44 24.78 39.64
CA LYS A 424 -14.38 25.70 40.29
C LYS A 424 -15.11 26.59 39.29
N ALA A 425 -14.47 26.86 38.14
CA ALA A 425 -14.98 27.74 37.11
C ALA A 425 -15.88 27.03 36.07
N ARG A 426 -15.75 25.69 35.89
CA ARG A 426 -16.41 24.93 34.85
C ARG A 426 -17.93 24.86 34.98
N ASP A 427 -18.60 24.63 33.90
CA ASP A 427 -19.93 24.04 33.92
C ASP A 427 -19.78 22.56 34.34
N TYR A 428 -20.14 22.27 35.60
CA TYR A 428 -19.98 20.93 36.17
C TYR A 428 -20.94 19.89 35.64
N GLU A 429 -22.01 20.31 34.94
CA GLU A 429 -22.97 19.40 34.36
C GLU A 429 -22.35 18.66 33.16
N HIS A 430 -21.57 19.35 32.30
CA HIS A 430 -21.10 18.82 31.02
C HIS A 430 -19.58 18.69 30.91
N TYR A 431 -18.79 19.32 31.82
CA TYR A 431 -17.33 19.27 31.76
C TYR A 431 -16.72 18.52 32.93
N GLY A 432 -16.04 17.39 32.63
CA GLY A 432 -15.13 16.73 33.56
C GLY A 432 -13.72 17.31 33.45
N ILE A 433 -12.89 17.12 34.47
CA ILE A 433 -11.49 17.57 34.52
C ILE A 433 -10.59 16.41 34.86
N LEU A 434 -9.57 16.20 34.05
CA LEU A 434 -8.47 15.31 34.30
C LEU A 434 -7.19 16.11 34.44
N ALA A 435 -6.64 16.13 35.66
CA ALA A 435 -5.33 16.75 35.92
C ALA A 435 -4.21 15.79 35.52
N ILE A 436 -3.33 16.23 34.61
CA ILE A 436 -2.11 15.49 34.26
C ILE A 436 -0.88 16.16 34.89
N ARG A 437 0.07 15.35 35.36
CA ARG A 437 1.30 15.87 35.98
C ARG A 437 2.44 15.85 34.95
N GLY A 438 2.73 17.03 34.40
CA GLY A 438 3.79 17.22 33.41
C GLY A 438 3.52 16.57 32.08
N LYS A 439 4.59 16.30 31.32
CA LYS A 439 4.53 15.76 29.98
C LYS A 439 4.25 14.26 30.00
N ILE A 440 3.17 13.83 29.37
CA ILE A 440 2.86 12.40 29.19
C ILE A 440 3.86 11.74 28.24
N LEU A 441 3.91 10.41 28.25
CA LEU A 441 4.79 9.65 27.37
C LEU A 441 4.44 9.87 25.90
N ASN A 442 5.43 10.09 25.05
CA ASN A 442 5.24 10.18 23.62
C ASN A 442 4.98 8.80 23.01
N CYS A 443 3.73 8.51 22.69
CA CYS A 443 3.31 7.20 22.18
C CYS A 443 3.80 6.90 20.75
N LEU A 444 4.22 7.91 19.98
CA LEU A 444 4.78 7.70 18.64
C LEU A 444 6.30 7.42 18.64
N ALA A 445 6.96 7.63 19.78
CA ALA A 445 8.42 7.46 19.91
C ALA A 445 8.84 6.38 20.92
N HIS A 446 7.88 5.64 21.47
CA HIS A 446 8.18 4.60 22.46
C HIS A 446 7.48 3.28 22.16
N PRO A 447 8.09 2.14 22.52
CA PRO A 447 7.49 0.83 22.32
C PRO A 447 6.23 0.63 23.19
N GLU A 448 5.31 -0.17 22.69
CA GLU A 448 4.00 -0.45 23.27
C GLU A 448 4.07 -0.82 24.77
N GLU A 449 5.10 -1.60 25.17
CA GLU A 449 5.31 -1.99 26.57
C GLU A 449 5.40 -0.78 27.50
N LYS A 450 6.18 0.22 27.12
CA LYS A 450 6.33 1.46 27.91
C LYS A 450 5.06 2.29 27.92
N ILE A 451 4.36 2.33 26.77
CA ILE A 451 3.10 3.08 26.64
C ILE A 451 2.07 2.54 27.63
N PHE A 452 1.85 1.22 27.65
CA PHE A 452 0.85 0.60 28.52
C PHE A 452 1.28 0.48 30.00
N GLN A 453 2.55 0.71 30.33
CA GLN A 453 3.02 0.85 31.71
C GLN A 453 2.83 2.27 32.27
N ASN A 454 2.67 3.28 31.41
CA ASN A 454 2.57 4.67 31.82
C ASN A 454 1.24 4.97 32.52
N GLU A 455 1.31 5.48 33.76
CA GLU A 455 0.14 5.72 34.61
C GLU A 455 -0.78 6.83 34.06
N GLU A 456 -0.24 7.88 33.45
CA GLU A 456 -1.04 8.97 32.86
C GLU A 456 -1.81 8.50 31.63
N ILE A 457 -1.21 7.63 30.80
CA ILE A 457 -1.88 7.00 29.67
C ILE A 457 -3.01 6.07 30.15
N LYS A 458 -2.75 5.23 31.16
CA LYS A 458 -3.77 4.36 31.76
C LYS A 458 -4.94 5.19 32.30
N LEU A 459 -4.63 6.28 33.00
CA LEU A 459 -5.62 7.16 33.57
C LEU A 459 -6.49 7.82 32.50
N LEU A 460 -5.88 8.31 31.41
CA LEU A 460 -6.59 8.89 30.26
C LEU A 460 -7.55 7.88 29.61
N LEU A 461 -7.03 6.69 29.28
CA LEU A 461 -7.84 5.62 28.68
C LEU A 461 -9.00 5.20 29.59
N SER A 462 -8.73 5.10 30.88
CA SER A 462 -9.73 4.74 31.89
C SER A 462 -10.79 5.83 32.05
N ALA A 463 -10.39 7.11 32.14
CA ALA A 463 -11.29 8.25 32.26
C ALA A 463 -12.26 8.34 31.06
N MET A 464 -11.78 8.01 29.86
CA MET A 464 -12.57 8.02 28.63
C MET A 464 -13.34 6.72 28.36
N ASN A 465 -13.00 5.63 29.03
CA ASN A 465 -13.45 4.26 28.72
C ASN A 465 -13.03 3.81 27.31
N ILE A 466 -11.80 4.15 26.92
CA ILE A 466 -11.19 3.71 25.66
C ILE A 466 -10.40 2.44 25.90
N VAL A 467 -10.69 1.41 25.08
CA VAL A 467 -9.94 0.15 25.03
C VAL A 467 -9.14 0.14 23.72
N PRO A 468 -7.79 0.18 23.76
CA PRO A 468 -6.97 0.12 22.56
C PRO A 468 -7.29 -1.08 21.68
N GLY A 469 -7.47 -0.85 20.37
CA GLY A 469 -7.86 -1.88 19.40
C GLY A 469 -9.32 -2.36 19.49
N LYS A 470 -10.14 -1.76 20.38
CA LYS A 470 -11.58 -2.05 20.53
C LYS A 470 -12.38 -0.76 20.74
N TYR A 471 -12.05 0.28 19.97
CA TYR A 471 -12.76 1.54 20.07
C TYR A 471 -14.26 1.37 19.82
N ASN A 472 -15.07 2.05 20.66
CA ASN A 472 -16.52 2.06 20.51
C ASN A 472 -17.07 3.40 21.03
N ALA A 473 -17.48 4.27 20.12
CA ALA A 473 -17.99 5.59 20.44
C ALA A 473 -19.19 5.59 21.41
N SER A 474 -20.08 4.57 21.33
CA SER A 474 -21.25 4.49 22.21
C SER A 474 -20.93 4.15 23.67
N LYS A 475 -19.71 3.66 23.93
CA LYS A 475 -19.25 3.29 25.28
C LYS A 475 -18.36 4.36 25.93
N LEU A 476 -18.06 5.44 25.24
CA LEU A 476 -17.29 6.54 25.78
C LEU A 476 -17.98 7.18 26.98
N ARG A 477 -17.21 7.49 28.03
CA ARG A 477 -17.71 8.26 29.17
C ARG A 477 -17.90 9.74 28.83
N TYR A 478 -17.05 10.27 27.96
CA TYR A 478 -17.11 11.62 27.43
C TYR A 478 -17.10 11.58 25.91
N GLY A 479 -17.96 12.33 25.28
CA GLY A 479 -18.04 12.40 23.81
C GLY A 479 -16.90 13.17 23.18
N ARG A 480 -16.19 14.01 23.97
CA ARG A 480 -15.07 14.85 23.52
C ARG A 480 -13.96 14.90 24.57
N ILE A 481 -12.73 15.15 24.10
CA ILE A 481 -11.60 15.61 24.92
C ILE A 481 -11.31 17.05 24.54
N GLY A 482 -11.22 17.94 25.53
CA GLY A 482 -10.75 19.31 25.39
C GLY A 482 -9.35 19.46 26.00
N ILE A 483 -8.34 19.76 25.19
CA ILE A 483 -7.01 20.11 25.65
C ILE A 483 -7.10 21.53 26.25
N CYS A 484 -6.75 21.67 27.51
CA CYS A 484 -6.82 22.94 28.26
C CYS A 484 -5.49 23.13 28.99
N THR A 485 -4.48 23.60 28.26
CA THR A 485 -3.12 23.83 28.76
C THR A 485 -2.77 25.31 28.65
N ASP A 486 -1.69 25.73 29.32
CA ASP A 486 -1.18 27.08 29.22
C ASP A 486 -0.80 27.45 27.77
N ALA A 487 -0.94 28.68 27.40
CA ALA A 487 -0.62 29.17 26.05
C ALA A 487 0.88 29.47 25.89
N ASP A 488 1.72 28.53 26.27
CA ASP A 488 3.17 28.56 26.14
C ASP A 488 3.73 27.31 25.43
N SER A 489 5.05 27.24 25.27
CA SER A 489 5.72 26.14 24.59
C SER A 489 5.51 24.78 25.25
N ASP A 490 5.42 24.76 26.57
CA ASP A 490 5.22 23.54 27.36
C ASP A 490 3.78 23.03 27.24
N GLY A 491 2.80 23.93 27.34
CA GLY A 491 1.38 23.60 27.15
C GLY A 491 1.08 23.11 25.71
N TYR A 492 1.67 23.73 24.68
CA TYR A 492 1.56 23.22 23.30
C TYR A 492 2.20 21.84 23.15
N HIS A 493 3.35 21.60 23.80
CA HIS A 493 3.99 20.28 23.75
C HIS A 493 3.14 19.20 24.43
N ILE A 494 2.52 19.51 25.57
CA ILE A 494 1.58 18.60 26.23
C ILE A 494 0.40 18.27 25.32
N GLY A 495 -0.16 19.27 24.64
CA GLY A 495 -1.21 19.06 23.65
C GLY A 495 -0.81 18.11 22.55
N LEU A 496 0.39 18.29 21.96
CA LEU A 496 0.93 17.38 20.94
C LEU A 496 1.13 15.96 21.47
N LEU A 497 1.55 15.79 22.72
CA LEU A 497 1.68 14.46 23.34
C LEU A 497 0.32 13.77 23.53
N ILE A 498 -0.73 14.50 23.87
CA ILE A 498 -2.11 13.99 23.96
C ILE A 498 -2.60 13.56 22.57
N MET A 499 -2.34 14.39 21.54
CA MET A 499 -2.66 14.06 20.15
C MET A 499 -1.92 12.80 19.70
N ALA A 500 -0.62 12.69 19.98
CA ALA A 500 0.20 11.51 19.68
C ALA A 500 -0.33 10.25 20.39
N ALA A 501 -0.75 10.36 21.64
CA ALA A 501 -1.32 9.26 22.40
C ALA A 501 -2.65 8.78 21.79
N LEU A 502 -3.57 9.69 21.47
CA LEU A 502 -4.85 9.35 20.85
C LEU A 502 -4.67 8.85 19.42
N ARG A 503 -3.75 9.42 18.65
CA ARG A 503 -3.41 8.93 17.29
C ARG A 503 -2.95 7.48 17.33
N TYR A 504 -2.18 7.09 18.32
CA TYR A 504 -1.65 5.75 18.48
C TYR A 504 -2.69 4.76 19.05
N LEU A 505 -3.44 5.17 20.07
CA LEU A 505 -4.28 4.28 20.88
C LEU A 505 -5.74 4.20 20.41
N ALA A 506 -6.27 5.27 19.80
CA ALA A 506 -7.65 5.40 19.35
C ALA A 506 -7.76 6.39 18.17
N PRO A 507 -7.19 6.10 17.00
CA PRO A 507 -7.19 7.00 15.86
C PRO A 507 -8.61 7.40 15.42
N GLU A 508 -9.58 6.53 15.60
CA GLU A 508 -10.99 6.79 15.27
C GLU A 508 -11.54 7.98 16.07
N PHE A 509 -11.09 8.15 17.32
CA PHE A 509 -11.52 9.26 18.18
C PHE A 509 -11.17 10.63 17.58
N ILE A 510 -9.97 10.74 16.98
CA ILE A 510 -9.53 11.97 16.30
C ILE A 510 -10.29 12.13 14.97
N ASN A 511 -10.39 11.04 14.19
CA ASN A 511 -11.06 11.06 12.88
C ASN A 511 -12.55 11.44 12.96
N GLU A 512 -13.20 11.16 14.10
CA GLU A 512 -14.58 11.55 14.40
C GLU A 512 -14.69 13.02 14.88
N GLY A 513 -13.61 13.80 14.90
CA GLY A 513 -13.62 15.21 15.36
C GLY A 513 -13.93 15.39 16.83
N ARG A 514 -13.55 14.42 17.68
CA ARG A 514 -13.85 14.41 19.11
C ARG A 514 -12.76 15.05 19.98
N LEU A 515 -11.62 15.40 19.37
CA LEU A 515 -10.53 16.09 20.04
C LEU A 515 -10.62 17.59 19.77
N CYS A 516 -10.61 18.38 20.83
CA CYS A 516 -10.75 19.82 20.75
C CYS A 516 -9.66 20.52 21.56
N TRP A 517 -9.40 21.77 21.25
CA TRP A 517 -8.56 22.66 22.08
C TRP A 517 -9.43 23.73 22.70
N LEU A 518 -9.51 23.79 24.05
CA LEU A 518 -10.17 24.86 24.77
C LEU A 518 -9.15 25.96 25.07
N ARG A 519 -9.25 27.08 24.39
CA ARG A 519 -8.31 28.19 24.53
C ARG A 519 -8.58 29.01 25.77
N SER A 520 -7.53 29.31 26.52
CA SER A 520 -7.55 30.33 27.57
C SER A 520 -7.22 31.71 26.98
N PRO A 521 -7.76 32.83 27.54
CA PRO A 521 -7.41 34.16 27.10
C PRO A 521 -5.96 34.51 27.44
N LEU A 522 -5.25 35.13 26.46
CA LEU A 522 -3.90 35.70 26.67
C LEU A 522 -3.95 37.10 27.26
N TYR A 523 -4.97 37.87 26.90
CA TYR A 523 -5.14 39.25 27.41
C TYR A 523 -6.55 39.45 27.92
N ILE A 524 -6.61 40.12 29.06
CA ILE A 524 -7.85 40.57 29.71
C ILE A 524 -7.79 42.10 29.78
N VAL A 525 -8.78 42.74 29.20
CA VAL A 525 -8.94 44.20 29.25
C VAL A 525 -10.12 44.56 30.13
N LYS A 526 -9.84 45.24 31.22
CA LYS A 526 -10.85 45.71 32.18
C LYS A 526 -11.17 47.18 31.94
N ASN A 527 -12.40 47.49 31.58
CA ASN A 527 -12.88 48.87 31.44
C ASN A 527 -14.10 49.07 32.35
N GLY A 528 -13.85 49.60 33.53
CA GLY A 528 -14.90 49.73 34.57
C GLY A 528 -15.39 48.36 35.04
N LYS A 529 -16.67 48.07 34.76
CA LYS A 529 -17.30 46.79 35.09
C LYS A 529 -17.27 45.77 33.94
N THR A 530 -16.76 46.15 32.76
CA THR A 530 -16.73 45.30 31.59
C THR A 530 -15.35 44.69 31.40
N GLU A 531 -15.30 43.40 31.17
CA GLU A 531 -14.07 42.66 30.82
C GLU A 531 -14.19 42.13 29.39
N SER A 532 -13.13 42.31 28.61
CA SER A 532 -12.98 41.77 27.27
C SER A 532 -11.79 40.82 27.22
N PHE A 533 -11.92 39.72 26.49
CA PHE A 533 -10.95 38.65 26.42
C PHE A 533 -10.38 38.54 25.01
N TYR A 534 -9.05 38.43 24.89
CA TYR A 534 -8.35 38.23 23.62
C TYR A 534 -7.48 36.99 23.72
N PHE A 535 -7.55 36.13 22.74
CA PHE A 535 -6.98 34.78 22.78
C PHE A 535 -5.66 34.65 22.03
N THR A 536 -5.34 35.64 21.17
CA THR A 536 -4.07 35.69 20.44
C THR A 536 -3.43 37.08 20.49
N ASP A 537 -2.10 37.13 20.29
CA ASP A 537 -1.38 38.42 20.16
C ASP A 537 -1.94 39.25 18.99
N GLU A 538 -2.34 38.58 17.89
CA GLU A 538 -2.90 39.24 16.70
C GLU A 538 -4.27 39.90 17.01
N GLU A 539 -5.17 39.20 17.69
CA GLU A 539 -6.46 39.75 18.11
C GLU A 539 -6.25 40.99 18.98
N PHE A 540 -5.36 40.88 19.94
CA PHE A 540 -5.07 41.98 20.86
C PHE A 540 -4.43 43.18 20.15
N ASN A 541 -3.44 42.93 19.27
CA ASN A 541 -2.71 44.01 18.55
C ASN A 541 -3.62 44.80 17.61
N LYS A 542 -4.63 44.15 16.99
CA LYS A 542 -5.61 44.86 16.12
C LYS A 542 -6.44 45.91 16.87
N VAL A 543 -6.61 45.78 18.17
CA VAL A 543 -7.45 46.67 18.97
C VAL A 543 -6.63 47.49 20.01
N ARG A 544 -5.36 47.18 20.20
CA ARG A 544 -4.49 47.77 21.24
C ARG A 544 -4.48 49.28 21.29
N SER A 545 -4.49 49.91 20.10
CA SER A 545 -4.51 51.39 20.00
C SER A 545 -5.84 52.03 20.42
N LYS A 546 -6.93 51.26 20.48
CA LYS A 546 -8.28 51.72 20.82
C LYS A 546 -8.68 51.39 22.26
N ILE A 547 -7.85 50.64 22.97
CA ILE A 547 -8.14 50.14 24.31
C ILE A 547 -8.06 51.30 25.31
N LYS A 548 -9.17 51.49 26.06
CA LYS A 548 -9.26 52.41 27.19
C LYS A 548 -9.55 51.60 28.45
N GLY A 549 -8.54 50.98 29.05
CA GLY A 549 -8.72 50.15 30.23
C GLY A 549 -7.41 49.54 30.72
N GLU A 550 -7.48 48.87 31.83
CA GLU A 550 -6.35 48.12 32.40
C GLU A 550 -6.17 46.84 31.62
N VAL A 551 -4.97 46.58 31.13
CA VAL A 551 -4.60 45.37 30.36
C VAL A 551 -3.80 44.44 31.26
N THR A 552 -4.30 43.24 31.45
CA THR A 552 -3.58 42.17 32.12
C THR A 552 -3.23 41.07 31.12
N ARG A 553 -1.97 40.65 31.08
CA ARG A 553 -1.56 39.47 30.30
C ARG A 553 -1.66 38.24 31.20
N ALA A 554 -2.51 37.29 30.85
CA ALA A 554 -2.62 36.02 31.54
C ALA A 554 -1.44 35.12 31.15
N LYS A 555 -0.55 34.82 32.06
CA LYS A 555 0.65 33.98 31.84
C LYS A 555 0.35 32.48 31.80
N GLY A 556 -0.85 32.09 32.18
CA GLY A 556 -1.31 30.71 32.22
C GLY A 556 -2.67 30.61 32.92
N LEU A 557 -3.24 29.41 32.91
CA LEU A 557 -4.57 29.09 33.48
C LEU A 557 -4.69 29.47 34.96
N GLY A 558 -3.60 29.30 35.71
CA GLY A 558 -3.55 29.66 37.14
C GLY A 558 -3.60 31.16 37.43
N ALA A 559 -3.41 32.03 36.44
CA ALA A 559 -3.48 33.48 36.58
C ALA A 559 -4.91 34.03 36.49
N LEU A 560 -5.87 33.22 36.05
CA LEU A 560 -7.28 33.60 35.92
C LEU A 560 -8.00 33.46 37.26
N SER A 561 -8.82 34.47 37.60
CA SER A 561 -9.81 34.29 38.68
C SER A 561 -10.87 33.26 38.24
N VAL A 562 -11.56 32.66 39.19
CA VAL A 562 -12.64 31.69 38.91
C VAL A 562 -13.73 32.32 38.02
N GLU A 563 -14.08 33.59 38.26
CA GLU A 563 -15.07 34.33 37.47
C GLU A 563 -14.58 34.60 36.05
N GLN A 564 -13.30 34.97 35.87
CA GLN A 564 -12.69 35.20 34.57
C GLN A 564 -12.60 33.90 33.76
N ALA A 565 -12.18 32.81 34.38
CA ALA A 565 -12.13 31.50 33.76
C ALA A 565 -13.53 31.05 33.36
N HIS A 566 -14.53 31.18 34.21
CA HIS A 566 -15.92 30.85 33.90
C HIS A 566 -16.41 31.64 32.69
N LYS A 567 -16.27 32.96 32.72
CA LYS A 567 -16.75 33.85 31.68
C LYS A 567 -16.05 33.63 30.35
N SER A 568 -14.72 33.51 30.34
CA SER A 568 -13.94 33.40 29.09
C SER A 568 -13.97 32.01 28.44
N MET A 569 -14.12 30.94 29.24
CA MET A 569 -13.93 29.57 28.78
C MET A 569 -15.21 28.74 28.79
N PHE A 570 -16.23 29.09 29.54
CA PHE A 570 -17.46 28.28 29.70
C PHE A 570 -18.76 29.00 29.34
N THR A 571 -18.69 30.29 28.99
CA THR A 571 -19.88 30.97 28.45
C THR A 571 -19.87 30.97 26.91
N PRO A 572 -21.01 30.74 26.26
CA PRO A 572 -21.07 30.62 24.78
C PRO A 572 -20.54 31.87 24.05
N GLU A 573 -20.64 33.04 24.67
CA GLU A 573 -20.20 34.31 24.08
C GLU A 573 -18.69 34.37 23.85
N PHE A 574 -17.90 33.83 24.79
CA PHE A 574 -16.42 33.96 24.77
C PHE A 574 -15.70 32.63 24.56
N GLN A 575 -16.38 31.50 24.76
CA GLN A 575 -15.76 30.19 24.64
C GLN A 575 -15.11 29.97 23.26
N ARG A 576 -13.86 29.54 23.25
CA ARG A 576 -13.12 29.09 22.06
C ARG A 576 -12.76 27.63 22.22
N LEU A 577 -13.61 26.76 21.63
CA LEU A 577 -13.42 25.31 21.60
C LEU A 577 -13.14 24.91 20.15
N ASP A 578 -11.88 24.87 19.77
CA ASP A 578 -11.47 24.54 18.41
C ASP A 578 -11.44 23.03 18.22
N VAL A 579 -12.20 22.50 17.30
CA VAL A 579 -12.12 21.09 16.91
C VAL A 579 -10.84 20.87 16.10
N LEU A 580 -10.06 19.87 16.48
CA LEU A 580 -8.84 19.51 15.78
C LEU A 580 -9.16 18.54 14.67
N GLU A 581 -9.03 19.00 13.43
CA GLU A 581 -9.25 18.20 12.24
C GLU A 581 -8.01 17.36 11.92
N ALA A 582 -8.23 16.10 11.53
CA ALA A 582 -7.17 15.15 11.21
C ALA A 582 -7.11 14.93 9.69
N ASP A 583 -6.61 15.91 8.93
CA ASP A 583 -6.26 15.67 7.54
C ASP A 583 -4.93 14.89 7.40
N ALA A 584 -4.68 14.36 6.21
CA ALA A 584 -3.49 13.54 5.95
C ALA A 584 -2.18 14.30 6.19
N ASP A 585 -2.14 15.59 5.86
CA ASP A 585 -0.94 16.43 5.99
C ASP A 585 -0.63 16.74 7.47
N SER A 586 -1.67 17.06 8.25
CA SER A 586 -1.54 17.28 9.71
C SER A 586 -1.09 16.03 10.45
N LEU A 587 -1.63 14.86 10.08
CA LEU A 587 -1.23 13.57 10.65
C LEU A 587 0.22 13.21 10.28
N PHE A 588 0.61 13.43 9.04
CA PHE A 588 1.99 13.24 8.58
C PHE A 588 2.96 14.17 9.34
N LEU A 589 2.59 15.43 9.50
CA LEU A 589 3.38 16.40 10.27
C LEU A 589 3.52 15.99 11.75
N LEU A 590 2.44 15.51 12.37
CA LEU A 590 2.49 14.98 13.73
C LEU A 590 3.47 13.81 13.84
N GLU A 591 3.45 12.88 12.90
CA GLU A 591 4.38 11.74 12.86
C GLU A 591 5.84 12.18 12.62
N GLN A 592 6.07 13.18 11.76
CA GLN A 592 7.41 13.78 11.60
C GLN A 592 7.94 14.43 12.87
N LEU A 593 7.10 15.21 13.55
CA LEU A 593 7.52 15.98 14.73
C LEU A 593 7.62 15.11 16.00
N MET A 594 6.75 14.10 16.14
CA MET A 594 6.62 13.30 17.37
C MET A 594 7.15 11.87 17.20
N GLY A 595 7.51 11.43 15.99
CA GLY A 595 8.04 10.09 15.72
C GLY A 595 9.40 9.83 16.37
N GLU A 596 9.86 8.57 16.32
CA GLU A 596 11.13 8.12 16.93
C GLU A 596 12.34 8.79 16.29
N SER A 597 12.33 8.98 14.96
CA SER A 597 13.45 9.56 14.19
C SER A 597 13.61 11.05 14.49
N VAL A 598 14.85 11.46 14.78
CA VAL A 598 15.21 12.87 15.07
C VAL A 598 15.41 13.67 13.78
N GLU A 599 15.85 13.03 12.72
CA GLU A 599 16.24 13.70 11.48
C GLU A 599 15.09 14.48 10.79
N PRO A 600 13.86 13.94 10.65
CA PRO A 600 12.74 14.70 10.10
C PRO A 600 12.43 15.99 10.89
N ARG A 601 12.56 15.94 12.23
CA ARG A 601 12.39 17.12 13.10
C ARG A 601 13.45 18.19 12.83
N LYS A 602 14.71 17.78 12.70
CA LYS A 602 15.81 18.71 12.38
C LYS A 602 15.58 19.38 11.02
N GLN A 603 15.24 18.60 10.00
CA GLN A 603 14.95 19.13 8.67
C GLN A 603 13.77 20.10 8.68
N PHE A 604 12.69 19.77 9.39
CA PHE A 604 11.54 20.65 9.53
C PHE A 604 11.92 21.98 10.19
N ILE A 605 12.67 21.94 11.28
CA ILE A 605 13.15 23.13 11.99
C ILE A 605 14.06 23.94 11.05
N PHE A 606 15.01 23.29 10.38
CA PHE A 606 15.95 23.95 9.48
C PHE A 606 15.26 24.67 8.31
N ASN A 607 14.21 24.05 7.76
CA ASN A 607 13.42 24.63 6.67
C ASN A 607 12.48 25.76 7.10
N LYS A 608 12.18 25.89 8.40
CA LYS A 608 11.25 26.89 8.95
C LYS A 608 11.94 28.05 9.66
N ILE A 609 13.22 27.91 10.00
CA ILE A 609 13.98 29.01 10.62
C ILE A 609 14.37 30.01 9.53
N ASP A 610 13.89 31.24 9.68
CA ASP A 610 14.42 32.36 8.93
C ASP A 610 15.72 32.83 9.60
N PHE A 611 16.86 32.42 9.03
CA PHE A 611 18.18 32.80 9.53
C PHE A 611 18.49 34.29 9.38
N SER A 612 17.63 35.07 8.71
CA SER A 612 17.79 36.53 8.60
C SER A 612 17.47 37.27 9.93
N GLU A 613 16.69 36.63 10.83
CA GLU A 613 16.36 37.19 12.16
C GLU A 613 17.36 36.78 13.26
N VAL A 614 18.30 35.89 12.98
CA VAL A 614 19.34 35.46 13.93
C VAL A 614 20.59 36.32 13.70
N ARG A 615 20.44 37.66 13.83
CA ARG A 615 21.57 38.56 13.97
C ARG A 615 21.44 39.28 15.31
N GLU A 616 22.39 38.89 16.21
CA GLU A 616 22.78 39.48 17.51
C GLU A 616 21.90 39.14 18.68
#